data_696c8ae22195bc83c8772d40a167055e
#
_entry.id   696c8ae22195bc83c8772d40a167055e
#
_cell.length_a   1.000
_cell.length_b   1.000
_cell.length_c   1.000
_cell.angle_alpha   90.00
_cell.angle_beta   90.00
_cell.angle_gamma   90.00
#
_symmetry.space_group_name_H-M   'P 1'
#
loop_
_entity.id
_entity.type
_entity.pdbx_description
1 polymer ?
#
loop_
_entity_poly.entity_id
_entity_poly.type
_entity_poly.pdbx_seq_one_letter_code
_entity_poly.pdbx_strand_id
1 'polypeptide(L)'
;MAARLECLLPAHAPAPRSTFAGDRTSPVLASAGPLEVLVARDREDILRAQRLRYQVFAEELGAVLDAAQGLDRDVFDAFCEHLIVRERATGEVVGTYRLLLPEQATELGGLYSDGEFVLDRLDCLRPKLV
;
A
#
# COMPACT_ATOMS: atom_id res chain seq x y z
N MET A 1 8.29 24.51 9.64
CA MET A 1 9.58 23.87 9.30
C MET A 1 9.26 22.42 8.98
N ALA A 2 9.16 22.11 7.67
CA ALA A 2 8.92 20.73 7.23
C ALA A 2 10.27 19.99 7.26
N ALA A 3 10.42 19.06 8.19
CA ALA A 3 11.56 18.17 8.22
C ALA A 3 11.46 17.24 7.00
N ARG A 4 12.40 17.41 6.06
CA ARG A 4 12.64 16.47 4.97
C ARG A 4 13.07 15.16 5.60
N LEU A 5 12.19 14.18 5.63
CA LEU A 5 12.54 12.81 5.96
C LEU A 5 13.27 12.24 4.73
N GLU A 6 14.58 12.45 4.65
CA GLU A 6 15.45 11.62 3.80
C GLU A 6 15.53 10.26 4.48
N CYS A 7 14.60 9.39 4.11
CA CYS A 7 14.66 7.99 4.49
C CYS A 7 15.92 7.40 3.88
N LEU A 8 16.93 7.14 4.71
CA LEU A 8 18.11 6.37 4.36
C LEU A 8 17.69 4.96 3.97
N LEU A 9 17.30 4.78 2.73
CA LEU A 9 17.12 3.46 2.15
C LEU A 9 18.48 2.77 2.09
N PRO A 10 18.61 1.52 2.56
CA PRO A 10 19.80 0.74 2.27
C PRO A 10 19.96 0.64 0.75
N ALA A 11 21.17 0.86 0.26
CA ALA A 11 21.51 0.92 -1.16
C ALA A 11 21.27 -0.40 -1.94
N HIS A 12 20.58 -1.35 -1.33
CA HIS A 12 20.26 -2.66 -1.91
C HIS A 12 18.92 -3.16 -1.34
N ALA A 13 17.82 -2.54 -1.79
CA ALA A 13 16.51 -3.14 -1.54
C ALA A 13 16.42 -4.43 -2.38
N PRO A 14 16.13 -5.59 -1.78
CA PRO A 14 15.87 -6.81 -2.55
C PRO A 14 14.68 -6.58 -3.47
N ALA A 15 14.72 -7.21 -4.65
CA ALA A 15 13.61 -7.13 -5.57
C ALA A 15 12.31 -7.63 -4.90
N PRO A 16 11.17 -6.93 -5.08
CA PRO A 16 9.92 -7.29 -4.44
C PRO A 16 9.55 -8.73 -4.79
N ARG A 17 9.42 -9.56 -3.78
CA ARG A 17 8.91 -10.92 -3.94
C ARG A 17 7.41 -10.87 -3.76
N SER A 18 6.68 -10.85 -4.88
CA SER A 18 5.26 -11.17 -4.84
C SER A 18 5.10 -12.58 -4.25
N THR A 19 4.55 -12.68 -3.07
CA THR A 19 4.28 -13.96 -2.36
C THR A 19 3.23 -14.81 -3.08
N PHE A 20 2.62 -14.28 -4.13
CA PHE A 20 1.54 -14.91 -4.89
C PHE A 20 1.94 -15.19 -6.35
N ALA A 21 3.01 -15.96 -6.55
CA ALA A 21 3.35 -16.49 -7.86
C ALA A 21 2.39 -17.64 -8.20
N GLY A 22 1.36 -17.38 -9.01
CA GLY A 22 0.57 -18.49 -9.52
C GLY A 22 -0.69 -18.16 -10.31
N ASP A 23 -1.52 -17.26 -9.88
CA ASP A 23 -2.75 -16.92 -10.62
C ASP A 23 -2.88 -15.40 -10.74
N ARG A 24 -3.06 -14.92 -11.97
CA ARG A 24 -3.25 -13.49 -12.27
C ARG A 24 -4.65 -12.97 -11.90
N THR A 25 -5.52 -13.87 -11.45
CA THR A 25 -6.88 -13.49 -11.05
C THR A 25 -6.85 -12.94 -9.63
N SER A 26 -7.22 -11.70 -9.45
CA SER A 26 -7.37 -11.09 -8.12
C SER A 26 -8.48 -11.81 -7.35
N PRO A 27 -8.16 -12.51 -6.25
CA PRO A 27 -9.17 -13.26 -5.51
C PRO A 27 -10.13 -12.31 -4.82
N VAL A 28 -11.44 -12.54 -4.97
CA VAL A 28 -12.47 -11.84 -4.21
C VAL A 28 -12.46 -12.38 -2.78
N LEU A 29 -12.20 -11.52 -1.81
CA LEU A 29 -12.19 -11.87 -0.39
C LEU A 29 -13.57 -11.75 0.24
N ALA A 30 -14.34 -10.76 -0.18
CA ALA A 30 -15.67 -10.47 0.35
C ALA A 30 -16.51 -9.69 -0.66
N SER A 31 -17.84 -9.74 -0.50
CA SER A 31 -18.76 -8.94 -1.29
C SER A 31 -19.90 -8.42 -0.39
N ALA A 32 -20.30 -7.17 -0.61
CA ALA A 32 -21.42 -6.54 0.08
C ALA A 32 -22.17 -5.62 -0.90
N GLY A 33 -23.40 -5.98 -1.22
CA GLY A 33 -24.21 -5.22 -2.19
C GLY A 33 -23.50 -5.08 -3.54
N PRO A 34 -23.29 -3.87 -4.08
CA PRO A 34 -22.62 -3.63 -5.35
C PRO A 34 -21.09 -3.73 -5.26
N LEU A 35 -20.52 -3.83 -4.06
CA LEU A 35 -19.08 -3.77 -3.81
C LEU A 35 -18.48 -5.15 -3.61
N GLU A 36 -17.22 -5.29 -3.99
CA GLU A 36 -16.38 -6.43 -3.69
C GLU A 36 -14.99 -6.00 -3.24
N VAL A 37 -14.38 -6.79 -2.36
CA VAL A 37 -13.02 -6.59 -1.85
C VAL A 37 -12.12 -7.65 -2.46
N LEU A 38 -11.00 -7.21 -3.02
CA LEU A 38 -10.01 -8.07 -3.68
C LEU A 38 -8.60 -7.77 -3.19
N VAL A 39 -7.72 -8.75 -3.31
CA VAL A 39 -6.27 -8.50 -3.28
C VAL A 39 -5.83 -8.17 -4.71
N ALA A 40 -5.33 -6.97 -4.92
CA ALA A 40 -4.81 -6.56 -6.22
C ALA A 40 -3.55 -7.38 -6.56
N ARG A 41 -3.58 -8.13 -7.65
CA ARG A 41 -2.46 -8.96 -8.10
C ARG A 41 -1.89 -8.55 -9.44
N ASP A 42 -2.67 -7.85 -10.23
CA ASP A 42 -2.18 -7.31 -11.48
C ASP A 42 -1.72 -5.84 -11.32
N ARG A 43 -0.87 -5.44 -12.24
CA ARG A 43 -0.32 -4.09 -12.25
C ARG A 43 -1.40 -3.02 -12.43
N GLU A 44 -2.44 -3.32 -13.16
CA GLU A 44 -3.50 -2.33 -13.45
C GLU A 44 -4.31 -2.01 -12.19
N ASP A 45 -4.64 -3.02 -11.39
CA ASP A 45 -5.34 -2.82 -10.11
C ASP A 45 -4.50 -2.00 -9.12
N ILE A 46 -3.18 -2.26 -9.07
CA ILE A 46 -2.25 -1.45 -8.25
C ILE A 46 -2.22 0.00 -8.74
N LEU A 47 -2.15 0.23 -10.05
CA LEU A 47 -2.17 1.57 -10.62
C LEU A 47 -3.49 2.31 -10.31
N ARG A 48 -4.63 1.62 -10.35
CA ARG A 48 -5.93 2.19 -9.97
C ARG A 48 -5.97 2.58 -8.49
N ALA A 49 -5.42 1.74 -7.61
CA ALA A 49 -5.29 2.06 -6.20
C ALA A 49 -4.41 3.30 -5.96
N GLN A 50 -3.28 3.41 -6.67
CA GLN A 50 -2.38 4.56 -6.59
C GLN A 50 -3.02 5.85 -7.12
N ARG A 51 -3.81 5.78 -8.19
CA ARG A 51 -4.58 6.92 -8.70
C ARG A 51 -5.64 7.38 -7.71
N LEU A 52 -6.38 6.44 -7.13
CA LEU A 52 -7.39 6.77 -6.12
C LEU A 52 -6.76 7.47 -4.90
N ARG A 53 -5.63 6.99 -4.41
CA ARG A 53 -4.91 7.66 -3.31
C ARG A 53 -4.48 9.07 -3.69
N TYR A 54 -3.92 9.24 -4.88
CA TYR A 54 -3.53 10.57 -5.37
C TYR A 54 -4.73 11.52 -5.44
N GLN A 55 -5.84 11.07 -6.03
CA GLN A 55 -7.05 11.87 -6.11
C GLN A 55 -7.51 12.31 -4.72
N VAL A 56 -7.63 11.38 -3.78
CA VAL A 56 -8.12 11.70 -2.43
C VAL A 56 -7.12 12.57 -1.68
N PHE A 57 -5.85 12.19 -1.62
CA PHE A 57 -4.89 12.91 -0.78
C PHE A 57 -4.43 14.24 -1.39
N ALA A 58 -4.12 14.28 -2.68
CA ALA A 58 -3.63 15.49 -3.33
C ALA A 58 -4.75 16.41 -3.78
N GLU A 59 -5.75 15.88 -4.50
CA GLU A 59 -6.76 16.73 -5.14
C GLU A 59 -7.88 17.11 -4.16
N GLU A 60 -8.37 16.19 -3.34
CA GLU A 60 -9.48 16.48 -2.41
C GLU A 60 -8.99 17.04 -1.06
N LEU A 61 -7.90 16.50 -0.50
CA LEU A 61 -7.38 16.90 0.80
C LEU A 61 -6.23 17.91 0.72
N GLY A 62 -5.71 18.22 -0.48
CA GLY A 62 -4.70 19.22 -0.69
C GLY A 62 -3.29 18.86 -0.19
N ALA A 63 -2.99 17.58 -0.02
CA ALA A 63 -1.66 17.13 0.36
C ALA A 63 -0.66 17.39 -0.78
N VAL A 64 0.53 17.87 -0.42
CA VAL A 64 1.64 18.02 -1.37
C VAL A 64 2.35 16.68 -1.48
N LEU A 65 2.07 15.96 -2.55
CA LEU A 65 2.70 14.67 -2.84
C LEU A 65 3.77 14.86 -3.93
N ASP A 66 4.91 14.21 -3.76
CA ASP A 66 5.90 14.08 -4.85
C ASP A 66 5.43 12.95 -5.78
N ALA A 67 4.38 13.25 -6.55
CA ALA A 67 3.65 12.27 -7.34
C ALA A 67 3.81 12.54 -8.83
N ALA A 68 4.61 11.72 -9.50
CA ALA A 68 4.70 11.75 -10.95
C ALA A 68 3.45 11.11 -11.59
N GLN A 69 2.90 11.75 -12.60
CA GLN A 69 1.80 11.22 -13.41
C GLN A 69 0.46 11.00 -12.67
N GLY A 70 0.20 11.72 -11.58
CA GLY A 70 -1.03 11.56 -10.81
C GLY A 70 -1.15 10.20 -10.11
N LEU A 71 -0.03 9.66 -9.66
CA LEU A 71 0.05 8.40 -8.94
C LEU A 71 0.73 8.63 -7.59
N ASP A 72 0.04 8.34 -6.49
CA ASP A 72 0.65 8.31 -5.18
C ASP A 72 1.43 7.00 -5.04
N ARG A 73 2.76 7.10 -5.10
CA ARG A 73 3.69 5.99 -5.00
C ARG A 73 4.75 6.25 -3.95
N ASP A 74 5.05 5.20 -3.20
CA ASP A 74 6.17 5.19 -2.27
C ASP A 74 6.89 3.83 -2.29
N VAL A 75 7.96 3.72 -1.50
CA VAL A 75 8.73 2.48 -1.39
C VAL A 75 7.90 1.32 -0.84
N PHE A 76 6.90 1.59 -0.01
CA PHE A 76 6.05 0.57 0.60
C PHE A 76 5.15 -0.13 -0.41
N ASP A 77 4.81 0.52 -1.52
CA ASP A 77 3.97 -0.09 -2.56
C ASP A 77 4.55 -1.39 -3.12
N ALA A 78 5.88 -1.53 -3.15
CA ALA A 78 6.56 -2.73 -3.65
C ALA A 78 6.52 -3.90 -2.66
N PHE A 79 6.23 -3.64 -1.39
CA PHE A 79 6.28 -4.63 -0.30
C PHE A 79 4.90 -4.91 0.30
N CYS A 80 3.93 -4.01 0.11
CA CYS A 80 2.59 -4.19 0.63
C CYS A 80 1.73 -5.10 -0.24
N GLU A 81 0.85 -5.84 0.42
CA GLU A 81 -0.35 -6.36 -0.24
C GLU A 81 -1.35 -5.21 -0.41
N HIS A 82 -1.92 -5.09 -1.60
CA HIS A 82 -2.91 -4.05 -1.88
C HIS A 82 -4.31 -4.65 -1.86
N LEU A 83 -5.12 -4.23 -0.90
CA LEU A 83 -6.56 -4.47 -0.93
C LEU A 83 -7.25 -3.36 -1.70
N ILE A 84 -8.15 -3.73 -2.58
CA ILE A 84 -8.99 -2.79 -3.31
C ILE A 84 -10.47 -3.11 -3.07
N VAL A 85 -11.27 -2.06 -2.99
CA VAL A 85 -12.72 -2.16 -3.04
C VAL A 85 -13.15 -1.71 -4.43
N ARG A 86 -13.89 -2.57 -5.12
CA ARG A 86 -14.33 -2.36 -6.49
C ARG A 86 -15.84 -2.42 -6.59
N GLU A 87 -16.44 -1.52 -7.36
CA GLU A 87 -17.81 -1.63 -7.76
C GLU A 87 -17.95 -2.69 -8.86
N ARG A 88 -18.80 -3.70 -8.62
CA ARG A 88 -18.94 -4.84 -9.55
C ARG A 88 -19.49 -4.48 -10.92
N ALA A 89 -20.36 -3.48 -10.99
CA ALA A 89 -21.02 -3.11 -12.24
C ALA A 89 -20.08 -2.38 -13.21
N THR A 90 -19.21 -1.52 -12.70
CA THR A 90 -18.31 -0.66 -13.48
C THR A 90 -16.88 -1.15 -13.51
N GLY A 91 -16.48 -1.96 -12.51
CA GLY A 91 -15.08 -2.33 -12.28
C GLY A 91 -14.24 -1.19 -11.69
N GLU A 92 -14.87 -0.09 -11.26
CA GLU A 92 -14.17 1.07 -10.70
C GLU A 92 -13.67 0.76 -9.29
N VAL A 93 -12.43 1.14 -9.01
CA VAL A 93 -11.83 1.04 -7.67
C VAL A 93 -12.24 2.28 -6.88
N VAL A 94 -13.03 2.05 -5.82
CA VAL A 94 -13.62 3.09 -4.96
C VAL A 94 -13.02 3.13 -3.56
N GLY A 95 -12.16 2.20 -3.23
CA GLY A 95 -11.43 2.14 -1.97
C GLY A 95 -10.15 1.34 -2.08
N THR A 96 -9.18 1.64 -1.23
CA THR A 96 -7.91 0.92 -1.18
C THR A 96 -7.35 0.89 0.24
N TYR A 97 -6.63 -0.18 0.55
CA TYR A 97 -5.88 -0.34 1.79
C TYR A 97 -4.60 -1.12 1.51
N ARG A 98 -3.51 -0.77 2.21
CA ARG A 98 -2.23 -1.48 2.11
C ARG A 98 -1.97 -2.27 3.39
N LEU A 99 -1.53 -3.50 3.23
CA LEU A 99 -1.10 -4.37 4.31
C LEU A 99 0.40 -4.62 4.16
N LEU A 100 1.17 -4.25 5.17
CA LEU A 100 2.59 -4.55 5.24
C LEU A 100 2.78 -5.71 6.24
N LEU A 101 3.02 -6.91 5.72
CA LEU A 101 3.21 -8.08 6.55
C LEU A 101 4.52 -8.00 7.37
N PRO A 102 4.62 -8.70 8.53
CA PRO A 102 5.79 -8.60 9.41
C PRO A 102 7.12 -8.92 8.73
N GLU A 103 7.13 -9.91 7.83
CA GLU A 103 8.33 -10.28 7.07
C GLU A 103 8.77 -9.16 6.15
N GLN A 104 7.82 -8.53 5.46
CA GLN A 104 8.07 -7.41 4.55
C GLN A 104 8.48 -6.15 5.31
N ALA A 105 7.90 -5.90 6.48
CA ALA A 105 8.32 -4.81 7.35
C ALA A 105 9.78 -5.00 7.82
N THR A 106 10.17 -6.24 8.11
CA THR A 106 11.56 -6.57 8.47
C THR A 106 12.52 -6.34 7.31
N GLU A 107 12.13 -6.70 6.08
CA GLU A 107 12.94 -6.45 4.87
C GLU A 107 13.12 -4.96 4.59
N LEU A 108 12.09 -4.15 4.86
CA LEU A 108 12.12 -2.69 4.72
C LEU A 108 12.89 -1.98 5.86
N GLY A 109 13.14 -2.67 6.97
CA GLY A 109 13.78 -2.10 8.15
C GLY A 109 12.84 -1.42 9.13
N GLY A 110 11.51 -1.59 8.97
CA GLY A 110 10.51 -1.08 9.90
C GLY A 110 9.10 -1.00 9.35
N LEU A 111 8.19 -0.56 10.21
CA LEU A 111 6.80 -0.28 9.86
C LEU A 111 6.67 1.14 9.27
N TYR A 112 5.64 1.37 8.46
CA TYR A 112 5.31 2.70 7.97
C TYR A 112 5.18 3.71 9.11
N SER A 113 4.53 3.31 10.20
CA SER A 113 4.28 4.14 11.37
C SER A 113 5.53 4.47 12.20
N ASP A 114 6.67 3.78 11.99
CA ASP A 114 7.93 4.09 12.71
C ASP A 114 8.47 5.48 12.33
N GLY A 115 8.09 6.02 11.18
CA GLY A 115 8.44 7.37 10.77
C GLY A 115 7.61 8.48 11.44
N GLU A 116 6.48 8.13 12.05
CA GLU A 116 5.54 9.10 12.61
C GLU A 116 5.38 8.97 14.12
N PHE A 117 5.60 7.78 14.67
CA PHE A 117 5.35 7.46 16.07
C PHE A 117 6.53 6.74 16.72
N VAL A 118 6.71 6.95 18.03
CA VAL A 118 7.63 6.16 18.86
C VAL A 118 6.91 4.88 19.29
N LEU A 119 7.28 3.76 18.68
CA LEU A 119 6.61 2.47 18.86
C LEU A 119 7.34 1.48 19.76
N ASP A 120 8.35 1.90 20.51
CA ASP A 120 9.21 1.04 21.36
C ASP A 120 8.41 0.15 22.31
N ARG A 121 7.27 0.67 22.81
CA ARG A 121 6.37 -0.09 23.70
C ARG A 121 5.64 -1.24 23.00
N LEU A 122 5.63 -1.26 21.67
CA LEU A 122 4.99 -2.27 20.85
C LEU A 122 5.98 -3.28 20.25
N ASP A 123 7.27 -3.15 20.56
CA ASP A 123 8.32 -4.00 19.95
C ASP A 123 8.04 -5.50 20.12
N CYS A 124 7.49 -5.90 21.26
CA CYS A 124 7.12 -7.31 21.49
C CYS A 124 5.97 -7.81 20.60
N LEU A 125 5.20 -6.88 20.02
CA LEU A 125 4.09 -7.20 19.13
C LEU A 125 4.46 -7.09 17.64
N ARG A 126 5.60 -6.45 17.29
CA ARG A 126 6.02 -6.25 15.89
C ARG A 126 5.91 -7.49 15.01
N PRO A 127 6.27 -8.71 15.46
CA PRO A 127 6.11 -9.91 14.63
C PRO A 127 4.66 -10.28 14.31
N LYS A 128 3.70 -9.60 14.91
CA LYS A 128 2.25 -9.84 14.75
C LYS A 128 1.51 -8.64 14.17
N LEU A 129 2.20 -7.51 13.94
CA LEU A 129 1.59 -6.31 13.37
C LEU A 129 1.57 -6.39 11.85
N VAL A 130 0.47 -5.93 11.27
CA VAL A 130 0.23 -5.88 9.82
C VAL A 130 -0.13 -4.45 9.43
#